data_d0acde8a31c7585f49471616fa821df1
#
_entry.id   d0acde8a31c7585f49471616fa821df1
#
_cell.length_a   1.000
_cell.length_b   1.000
_cell.length_c   1.000
_cell.angle_alpha   90.00
_cell.angle_beta   90.00
_cell.angle_gamma   90.00
#
_symmetry.space_group_name_H-M   'P 1'
#
loop_
_entity.id
_entity.type
_entity.pdbx_description
1 polymer ?
#
loop_
_entity_poly.entity_id
_entity_poly.type
_entity_poly.pdbx_seq_one_letter_code
_entity_poly.pdbx_strand_id
1 'polypeptide(L)'
;MASRTYRAIFFDLDGTLLPMELDEFLGAYFEAIAKFVATRGLDAGSFSAGLKAGIGAMAAHDDERTNFDAFWEAFFSYADRDAAAWNELLAGFYEHDFGAIGAGVVSNPAAARAIEALAAKGYPLVLATMPMFPRRAVEWRLSWAGVDAARFARITSFENSTSVKPKLAYYAENVAACGLAGEDVLMVGNNTVEDLAIQGLGADAFLVTDHLLD
;
A
#
# COMPACT_ATOMS: atom_id res chain seq x y z
N MET A 1 14.62 -22.00 -23.07
CA MET A 1 14.65 -21.42 -21.71
C MET A 1 13.87 -22.37 -20.80
N ALA A 2 14.42 -22.79 -19.65
CA ALA A 2 13.68 -23.59 -18.70
C ALA A 2 12.47 -22.74 -18.21
N SER A 3 11.29 -23.33 -18.18
CA SER A 3 10.10 -22.68 -17.62
C SER A 3 10.34 -22.50 -16.12
N ARG A 4 10.45 -21.25 -15.64
CA ARG A 4 10.56 -20.96 -14.22
C ARG A 4 9.19 -21.16 -13.58
N THR A 5 9.15 -21.83 -12.44
CA THR A 5 7.93 -22.04 -11.69
C THR A 5 7.99 -21.16 -10.45
N TYR A 6 7.03 -20.27 -10.30
CA TYR A 6 6.91 -19.40 -9.12
C TYR A 6 6.10 -20.09 -8.02
N ARG A 7 6.43 -19.80 -6.78
CA ARG A 7 5.75 -20.30 -5.58
C ARG A 7 4.80 -19.27 -4.97
N ALA A 8 4.96 -17.99 -5.32
CA ALA A 8 4.03 -16.92 -5.00
C ALA A 8 4.07 -15.84 -6.09
N ILE A 9 2.98 -15.07 -6.18
CA ILE A 9 2.88 -13.91 -7.07
C ILE A 9 2.56 -12.69 -6.22
N PHE A 10 3.41 -11.69 -6.34
CA PHE A 10 3.28 -10.40 -5.67
C PHE A 10 2.68 -9.39 -6.65
N PHE A 11 1.74 -8.60 -6.19
CA PHE A 11 1.09 -7.56 -6.99
C PHE A 11 1.26 -6.21 -6.34
N ASP A 12 1.61 -5.23 -7.12
CA ASP A 12 1.35 -3.85 -6.77
C ASP A 12 -0.15 -3.53 -6.92
N LEU A 13 -0.59 -2.39 -6.40
CA LEU A 13 -1.98 -1.97 -6.41
C LEU A 13 -2.25 -0.83 -7.39
N ASP A 14 -1.68 0.34 -7.10
CA ASP A 14 -2.02 1.59 -7.76
C ASP A 14 -1.35 1.69 -9.14
N GLY A 15 -2.13 1.79 -10.22
CA GLY A 15 -1.63 1.69 -11.59
C GLY A 15 -1.43 0.25 -12.09
N THR A 16 -1.54 -0.75 -11.22
CA THR A 16 -1.40 -2.19 -11.56
C THR A 16 -2.75 -2.91 -11.54
N LEU A 17 -3.32 -3.10 -10.38
CA LEU A 17 -4.66 -3.70 -10.21
C LEU A 17 -5.75 -2.64 -10.23
N LEU A 18 -5.46 -1.47 -9.68
CA LEU A 18 -6.35 -0.32 -9.60
C LEU A 18 -5.92 0.73 -10.63
N PRO A 19 -6.69 0.94 -11.71
CA PRO A 19 -6.41 1.98 -12.70
C PRO A 19 -6.69 3.35 -12.06
N MET A 20 -5.63 4.03 -11.63
CA MET A 20 -5.72 5.27 -10.88
C MET A 20 -4.46 6.12 -11.09
N GLU A 21 -4.67 7.43 -11.27
CA GLU A 21 -3.59 8.40 -11.27
C GLU A 21 -3.26 8.77 -9.81
N LEU A 22 -2.05 8.45 -9.39
CA LEU A 22 -1.64 8.57 -7.98
C LEU A 22 -1.74 10.01 -7.44
N ASP A 23 -1.34 11.00 -8.23
CA ASP A 23 -1.38 12.41 -7.82
C ASP A 23 -2.80 12.92 -7.61
N GLU A 24 -3.75 12.50 -8.46
CA GLU A 24 -5.18 12.85 -8.30
C GLU A 24 -5.76 12.23 -7.04
N PHE A 25 -5.46 10.96 -6.80
CA PHE A 25 -5.88 10.26 -5.59
C PHE A 25 -5.32 10.94 -4.33
N LEU A 26 -4.01 11.21 -4.29
CA LEU A 26 -3.39 11.84 -3.13
C LEU A 26 -3.97 13.23 -2.87
N GLY A 27 -4.25 14.01 -3.92
CA GLY A 27 -4.93 15.30 -3.81
C GLY A 27 -6.29 15.18 -3.13
N ALA A 28 -7.13 14.27 -3.62
CA ALA A 28 -8.46 14.01 -3.07
C ALA A 28 -8.40 13.47 -1.63
N TYR A 29 -7.45 12.59 -1.34
CA TYR A 29 -7.22 12.05 0.00
C TYR A 29 -6.85 13.15 1.00
N PHE A 30 -5.86 13.99 0.68
CA PHE A 30 -5.42 15.06 1.58
C PHE A 30 -6.52 16.10 1.82
N GLU A 31 -7.32 16.44 0.80
CA GLU A 31 -8.47 17.31 0.96
C GLU A 31 -9.53 16.69 1.89
N ALA A 32 -9.88 15.43 1.66
CA ALA A 32 -10.89 14.72 2.43
C ALA A 32 -10.50 14.60 3.91
N ILE A 33 -9.26 14.19 4.21
CA ILE A 33 -8.80 14.01 5.59
C ILE A 33 -8.63 15.34 6.33
N ALA A 34 -8.16 16.39 5.65
CA ALA A 34 -8.07 17.73 6.24
C ALA A 34 -9.47 18.28 6.59
N LYS A 35 -10.45 18.12 5.69
CA LYS A 35 -11.85 18.47 5.95
C LYS A 35 -12.42 17.68 7.10
N PHE A 36 -12.18 16.37 7.18
CA PHE A 36 -12.63 15.51 8.27
C PHE A 36 -12.12 16.02 9.63
N VAL A 37 -10.83 16.35 9.73
CA VAL A 37 -10.21 16.90 10.95
C VAL A 37 -10.79 18.26 11.31
N ALA A 38 -10.91 19.17 10.34
CA ALA A 38 -11.43 20.52 10.55
C ALA A 38 -12.88 20.51 11.02
N THR A 39 -13.74 19.64 10.49
CA THR A 39 -15.16 19.53 10.91
C THR A 39 -15.31 19.02 12.35
N ARG A 40 -14.27 18.48 12.94
CA ARG A 40 -14.22 18.07 14.36
C ARG A 40 -13.58 19.11 15.28
N GLY A 41 -13.36 20.31 14.77
CA GLY A 41 -12.79 21.44 15.53
C GLY A 41 -11.32 21.28 15.88
N LEU A 42 -10.58 20.43 15.13
CA LEU A 42 -9.15 20.25 15.31
C LEU A 42 -8.38 21.19 14.39
N ASP A 43 -7.15 21.55 14.79
CA ASP A 43 -6.30 22.40 13.98
C ASP A 43 -5.77 21.63 12.75
N ALA A 44 -6.29 21.98 11.58
CA ALA A 44 -5.91 21.37 10.32
C ALA A 44 -4.45 21.68 9.93
N GLY A 45 -3.89 22.79 10.40
CA GLY A 45 -2.49 23.16 10.14
C GLY A 45 -1.53 22.23 10.86
N SER A 46 -1.69 22.06 12.17
CA SER A 46 -0.89 21.12 12.97
C SER A 46 -1.08 19.68 12.50
N PHE A 47 -2.32 19.30 12.16
CA PHE A 47 -2.59 17.99 11.59
C PHE A 47 -1.82 17.75 10.30
N SER A 48 -1.88 18.69 9.34
CA SER A 48 -1.19 18.55 8.05
C SER A 48 0.33 18.50 8.21
N ALA A 49 0.89 19.28 9.15
CA ALA A 49 2.31 19.22 9.48
C ALA A 49 2.71 17.87 10.07
N GLY A 50 1.91 17.35 11.00
CA GLY A 50 2.11 16.02 11.58
C GLY A 50 2.01 14.91 10.55
N LEU A 51 1.00 14.96 9.67
CA LEU A 51 0.81 14.00 8.60
C LEU A 51 2.01 13.95 7.66
N LYS A 52 2.50 15.13 7.24
CA LYS A 52 3.71 15.23 6.41
C LYS A 52 4.95 14.68 7.11
N ALA A 53 5.12 14.98 8.40
CA ALA A 53 6.25 14.47 9.19
C ALA A 53 6.17 12.94 9.32
N GLY A 54 5.00 12.39 9.61
CA GLY A 54 4.78 10.94 9.70
C GLY A 54 5.05 10.20 8.39
N ILE A 55 4.56 10.73 7.25
CA ILE A 55 4.86 10.18 5.92
C ILE A 55 6.38 10.21 5.65
N GLY A 56 7.05 11.32 5.97
CA GLY A 56 8.49 11.43 5.82
C GLY A 56 9.26 10.43 6.69
N ALA A 57 8.80 10.19 7.92
CA ALA A 57 9.41 9.23 8.83
C ALA A 57 9.27 7.78 8.32
N MET A 58 8.10 7.39 7.81
CA MET A 58 7.91 6.08 7.18
C MET A 58 8.86 5.84 6.02
N ALA A 59 9.11 6.86 5.19
CA ALA A 59 10.02 6.75 4.06
C ALA A 59 11.49 6.67 4.48
N ALA A 60 11.86 7.36 5.57
CA ALA A 60 13.25 7.59 5.96
C ALA A 60 13.83 6.55 6.92
N HIS A 61 13.02 5.94 7.81
CA HIS A 61 13.56 5.03 8.82
C HIS A 61 14.11 3.73 8.22
N ASP A 62 15.11 3.17 8.88
CA ASP A 62 15.81 1.94 8.49
C ASP A 62 15.99 1.00 9.70
N ASP A 63 15.12 1.13 10.71
CA ASP A 63 15.11 0.27 11.91
C ASP A 63 13.97 -0.77 11.84
N GLU A 64 13.85 -1.60 12.87
CA GLU A 64 12.88 -2.70 12.94
C GLU A 64 11.46 -2.26 13.36
N ARG A 65 11.23 -0.96 13.61
CA ARG A 65 9.89 -0.45 13.92
C ARG A 65 8.98 -0.57 12.71
N THR A 66 7.69 -0.70 12.96
CA THR A 66 6.71 -0.63 11.87
C THR A 66 6.61 0.80 11.31
N ASN A 67 6.16 0.93 10.08
CA ASN A 67 5.83 2.23 9.51
C ASN A 67 4.76 2.95 10.36
N PHE A 68 3.86 2.21 10.99
CA PHE A 68 2.90 2.74 11.98
C PHE A 68 3.61 3.44 13.14
N ASP A 69 4.58 2.79 13.76
CA ASP A 69 5.31 3.35 14.90
C ASP A 69 6.12 4.59 14.49
N ALA A 70 6.82 4.51 13.36
CA ALA A 70 7.58 5.63 12.81
C ALA A 70 6.69 6.84 12.48
N PHE A 71 5.52 6.58 11.89
CA PHE A 71 4.53 7.61 11.59
C PHE A 71 4.08 8.34 12.84
N TRP A 72 3.59 7.62 13.85
CA TRP A 72 3.01 8.23 15.04
C TRP A 72 4.04 8.99 15.88
N GLU A 73 5.25 8.46 16.02
CA GLU A 73 6.32 9.17 16.73
C GLU A 73 6.61 10.54 16.10
N ALA A 74 6.72 10.60 14.77
CA ALA A 74 6.96 11.87 14.08
C ALA A 74 5.73 12.79 14.12
N PHE A 75 4.53 12.23 13.96
CA PHE A 75 3.26 12.97 14.00
C PHE A 75 3.06 13.73 15.31
N PHE A 76 3.41 13.11 16.46
CA PHE A 76 3.24 13.73 17.78
C PHE A 76 4.17 14.90 18.08
N SER A 77 5.14 15.18 17.22
CA SER A 77 5.89 16.43 17.30
C SER A 77 5.03 17.66 16.94
N TYR A 78 3.84 17.45 16.36
CA TYR A 78 2.95 18.49 15.84
C TYR A 78 1.53 18.43 16.42
N ALA A 79 1.16 17.34 17.06
CA ALA A 79 -0.19 17.12 17.59
C ALA A 79 -0.17 17.01 19.11
N ASP A 80 -1.11 17.64 19.77
CA ASP A 80 -1.25 17.72 21.24
C ASP A 80 -2.11 16.63 21.86
N ARG A 81 -2.55 15.62 21.05
CA ARG A 81 -3.28 14.45 21.51
C ARG A 81 -2.37 13.23 21.61
N ASP A 82 -2.80 12.24 22.40
CA ASP A 82 -2.11 10.97 22.44
C ASP A 82 -2.39 10.09 21.19
N ALA A 83 -1.52 9.08 20.98
CA ALA A 83 -1.61 8.17 19.84
C ALA A 83 -2.94 7.45 19.75
N ALA A 84 -3.46 6.98 20.87
CA ALA A 84 -4.69 6.21 20.92
C ALA A 84 -5.88 7.06 20.46
N ALA A 85 -5.97 8.32 20.94
CA ALA A 85 -7.04 9.24 20.57
C ALA A 85 -7.00 9.60 19.08
N TRP A 86 -5.81 9.84 18.51
CA TRP A 86 -5.67 10.11 17.08
C TRP A 86 -5.96 8.88 16.23
N ASN A 87 -5.47 7.72 16.64
CA ASN A 87 -5.71 6.47 15.90
C ASN A 87 -7.21 6.12 15.87
N GLU A 88 -7.92 6.25 16.98
CA GLU A 88 -9.37 6.06 17.04
C GLU A 88 -10.11 7.04 16.14
N LEU A 89 -9.73 8.33 16.18
CA LEU A 89 -10.32 9.36 15.34
C LEU A 89 -10.15 9.05 13.85
N LEU A 90 -8.92 8.73 13.44
CA LEU A 90 -8.60 8.45 12.03
C LEU A 90 -9.13 7.09 11.56
N ALA A 91 -9.26 6.10 12.46
CA ALA A 91 -9.97 4.87 12.15
C ALA A 91 -11.41 5.14 11.68
N GLY A 92 -12.09 6.09 12.31
CA GLY A 92 -13.42 6.54 11.86
C GLY A 92 -13.42 7.12 10.44
N PHE A 93 -12.40 7.89 10.07
CA PHE A 93 -12.24 8.39 8.70
C PHE A 93 -12.09 7.25 7.70
N TYR A 94 -11.17 6.32 7.96
CA TYR A 94 -10.92 5.19 7.05
C TYR A 94 -12.10 4.22 6.98
N GLU A 95 -12.90 4.11 8.03
CA GLU A 95 -14.07 3.23 8.02
C GLU A 95 -15.24 3.82 7.24
N HIS A 96 -15.49 5.14 7.36
CA HIS A 96 -16.74 5.74 6.90
C HIS A 96 -16.60 6.74 5.77
N ASP A 97 -15.52 7.51 5.72
CA ASP A 97 -15.36 8.63 4.78
C ASP A 97 -14.41 8.31 3.61
N PHE A 98 -13.35 7.53 3.85
CA PHE A 98 -12.32 7.23 2.84
C PHE A 98 -12.89 6.53 1.61
N GLY A 99 -13.87 5.66 1.78
CA GLY A 99 -14.50 4.91 0.67
C GLY A 99 -15.09 5.81 -0.42
N ALA A 100 -15.53 7.00 -0.08
CA ALA A 100 -16.13 7.96 -1.02
C ALA A 100 -15.09 8.56 -2.00
N ILE A 101 -13.80 8.54 -1.67
CA ILE A 101 -12.72 9.04 -2.54
C ILE A 101 -12.68 8.26 -3.86
N GLY A 102 -12.99 6.97 -3.82
CA GLY A 102 -13.01 6.10 -5.00
C GLY A 102 -14.29 6.14 -5.83
N ALA A 103 -15.25 7.04 -5.56
CA ALA A 103 -16.55 7.04 -6.23
C ALA A 103 -16.49 7.21 -7.76
N GLY A 104 -15.42 7.81 -8.30
CA GLY A 104 -15.20 8.00 -9.75
C GLY A 104 -14.30 6.94 -10.39
N VAL A 105 -13.78 6.00 -9.64
CA VAL A 105 -12.85 4.99 -10.15
C VAL A 105 -13.60 3.96 -10.99
N VAL A 106 -13.11 3.72 -12.21
CA VAL A 106 -13.61 2.66 -13.10
C VAL A 106 -12.65 1.48 -13.01
N SER A 107 -13.09 0.37 -12.41
CA SER A 107 -12.27 -0.84 -12.25
C SER A 107 -11.89 -1.46 -13.60
N ASN A 108 -10.72 -2.11 -13.65
CA ASN A 108 -10.32 -2.94 -14.77
C ASN A 108 -10.75 -4.41 -14.54
N PRO A 109 -11.78 -4.92 -15.23
CA PRO A 109 -12.21 -6.30 -15.03
C PRO A 109 -11.16 -7.35 -15.39
N ALA A 110 -10.11 -7.00 -16.14
CA ALA A 110 -9.02 -7.91 -16.44
C ALA A 110 -8.15 -8.18 -15.20
N ALA A 111 -7.94 -7.17 -14.35
CA ALA A 111 -7.21 -7.31 -13.10
C ALA A 111 -7.91 -8.32 -12.15
N ALA A 112 -9.22 -8.14 -11.92
CA ALA A 112 -10.00 -9.06 -11.10
C ALA A 112 -9.98 -10.49 -11.67
N ARG A 113 -10.15 -10.66 -13.00
CA ARG A 113 -10.07 -11.99 -13.64
C ARG A 113 -8.70 -12.63 -13.48
N ALA A 114 -7.61 -11.85 -13.55
CA ALA A 114 -6.26 -12.38 -13.38
C ALA A 114 -6.06 -12.91 -11.96
N ILE A 115 -6.48 -12.14 -10.94
CA ILE A 115 -6.42 -12.56 -9.53
C ILE A 115 -7.21 -13.85 -9.32
N GLU A 116 -8.47 -13.93 -9.79
CA GLU A 116 -9.29 -15.13 -9.67
C GLU A 116 -8.66 -16.35 -10.36
N ALA A 117 -8.12 -16.17 -11.57
CA ALA A 117 -7.50 -17.25 -12.31
C ALA A 117 -6.23 -17.79 -11.63
N LEU A 118 -5.43 -16.92 -11.03
CA LEU A 118 -4.21 -17.31 -10.32
C LEU A 118 -4.53 -17.96 -8.98
N ALA A 119 -5.51 -17.43 -8.23
CA ALA A 119 -6.01 -18.05 -7.01
C ALA A 119 -6.59 -19.46 -7.28
N ALA A 120 -7.36 -19.62 -8.37
CA ALA A 120 -7.91 -20.91 -8.78
C ALA A 120 -6.83 -21.92 -9.18
N LYS A 121 -5.66 -21.47 -9.63
CA LYS A 121 -4.48 -22.32 -9.87
C LYS A 121 -3.70 -22.66 -8.60
N GLY A 122 -4.10 -22.13 -7.44
CA GLY A 122 -3.47 -22.39 -6.16
C GLY A 122 -2.23 -21.57 -5.86
N TYR A 123 -1.97 -20.49 -6.60
CA TYR A 123 -0.86 -19.59 -6.27
C TYR A 123 -1.19 -18.78 -5.01
N PRO A 124 -0.32 -18.75 -3.98
CA PRO A 124 -0.35 -17.73 -2.95
C PRO A 124 -0.17 -16.35 -3.58
N LEU A 125 -1.09 -15.43 -3.31
CA LEU A 125 -1.03 -14.06 -3.79
C LEU A 125 -0.69 -13.12 -2.65
N VAL A 126 0.18 -12.14 -2.91
CA VAL A 126 0.58 -11.10 -1.97
C VAL A 126 0.30 -9.74 -2.61
N LEU A 127 -0.41 -8.89 -1.91
CA LEU A 127 -0.49 -7.48 -2.30
C LEU A 127 0.70 -6.74 -1.68
N ALA A 128 1.65 -6.38 -2.53
CA ALA A 128 2.88 -5.68 -2.20
C ALA A 128 2.78 -4.22 -2.66
N THR A 129 1.84 -3.47 -2.08
CA THR A 129 1.65 -2.03 -2.33
C THR A 129 2.57 -1.18 -1.46
N MET A 130 2.71 0.12 -1.76
CA MET A 130 3.42 1.07 -0.90
C MET A 130 2.80 1.08 0.51
N PRO A 131 3.51 0.67 1.57
CA PRO A 131 2.92 0.41 2.88
C PRO A 131 2.87 1.67 3.76
N MET A 132 2.29 2.75 3.24
CA MET A 132 2.13 4.03 3.94
C MET A 132 0.68 4.32 4.35
N PHE A 133 -0.23 3.40 4.05
CA PHE A 133 -1.63 3.51 4.42
C PHE A 133 -2.03 2.42 5.41
N PRO A 134 -3.04 2.68 6.27
CA PRO A 134 -3.61 1.64 7.11
C PRO A 134 -4.29 0.56 6.27
N ARG A 135 -4.33 -0.65 6.81
CA ARG A 135 -4.92 -1.82 6.17
C ARG A 135 -6.31 -1.53 5.59
N ARG A 136 -7.15 -0.79 6.31
CA ARG A 136 -8.51 -0.46 5.89
C ARG A 136 -8.53 0.37 4.61
N ALA A 137 -7.62 1.33 4.46
CA ALA A 137 -7.49 2.13 3.23
C ALA A 137 -7.05 1.27 2.03
N VAL A 138 -6.19 0.28 2.26
CA VAL A 138 -5.79 -0.66 1.20
C VAL A 138 -6.96 -1.54 0.78
N GLU A 139 -7.79 -2.01 1.71
CA GLU A 139 -8.99 -2.79 1.41
C GLU A 139 -10.03 -2.00 0.61
N TRP A 140 -10.22 -0.71 0.91
CA TRP A 140 -11.05 0.16 0.09
C TRP A 140 -10.55 0.26 -1.36
N ARG A 141 -9.24 0.48 -1.53
CA ARG A 141 -8.63 0.55 -2.88
C ARG A 141 -8.76 -0.76 -3.65
N LEU A 142 -8.61 -1.91 -2.98
CA LEU A 142 -8.91 -3.21 -3.60
C LEU A 142 -10.38 -3.32 -4.01
N SER A 143 -11.30 -2.83 -3.18
CA SER A 143 -12.73 -2.83 -3.54
C SER A 143 -13.03 -1.95 -4.75
N TRP A 144 -12.36 -0.79 -4.88
CA TRP A 144 -12.46 0.05 -6.08
C TRP A 144 -11.91 -0.64 -7.33
N ALA A 145 -10.87 -1.45 -7.18
CA ALA A 145 -10.35 -2.29 -8.27
C ALA A 145 -11.27 -3.47 -8.64
N GLY A 146 -12.31 -3.73 -7.83
CA GLY A 146 -13.17 -4.90 -7.99
C GLY A 146 -12.51 -6.21 -7.59
N VAL A 147 -11.50 -6.16 -6.70
CA VAL A 147 -10.71 -7.30 -6.25
C VAL A 147 -11.02 -7.60 -4.79
N ASP A 148 -11.31 -8.87 -4.50
CA ASP A 148 -11.56 -9.33 -3.14
C ASP A 148 -10.24 -9.44 -2.35
N ALA A 149 -10.13 -8.69 -1.25
CA ALA A 149 -8.98 -8.71 -0.36
C ALA A 149 -8.69 -10.12 0.22
N ALA A 150 -9.71 -10.97 0.35
CA ALA A 150 -9.56 -12.34 0.85
C ALA A 150 -8.78 -13.27 -0.11
N ARG A 151 -8.51 -12.83 -1.34
CA ARG A 151 -7.66 -13.55 -2.29
C ARG A 151 -6.17 -13.47 -1.96
N PHE A 152 -5.77 -12.53 -1.13
CA PHE A 152 -4.37 -12.33 -0.77
C PHE A 152 -4.05 -12.99 0.56
N ALA A 153 -3.02 -13.83 0.56
CA ALA A 153 -2.46 -14.42 1.77
C ALA A 153 -1.77 -13.37 2.66
N ARG A 154 -1.26 -12.30 2.05
CA ARG A 154 -0.66 -11.14 2.73
C ARG A 154 -1.01 -9.87 1.97
N ILE A 155 -1.30 -8.81 2.71
CA ILE A 155 -1.46 -7.45 2.18
C ILE A 155 -0.56 -6.54 3.02
N THR A 156 0.33 -5.81 2.36
CA THR A 156 1.21 -4.85 3.03
C THR A 156 0.44 -3.59 3.41
N SER A 157 0.74 -3.08 4.59
CA SER A 157 0.18 -1.85 5.13
C SER A 157 1.16 -1.26 6.15
N PHE A 158 0.91 -0.06 6.64
CA PHE A 158 1.85 0.57 7.56
C PHE A 158 1.94 -0.15 8.92
N GLU A 159 0.94 -0.96 9.29
CA GLU A 159 0.93 -1.73 10.55
C GLU A 159 1.86 -2.95 10.49
N ASN A 160 2.13 -3.49 9.31
CA ASN A 160 2.81 -4.78 9.17
C ASN A 160 4.08 -4.73 8.31
N SER A 161 4.57 -3.54 8.00
CA SER A 161 5.79 -3.32 7.22
C SER A 161 6.76 -2.43 7.99
N THR A 162 8.04 -2.77 7.95
CA THR A 162 9.15 -2.05 8.60
C THR A 162 9.97 -1.23 7.60
N SER A 163 9.57 -1.22 6.36
CA SER A 163 10.26 -0.54 5.26
C SER A 163 9.27 -0.19 4.14
N VAL A 164 9.74 0.53 3.13
CA VAL A 164 8.95 1.00 1.99
C VAL A 164 9.64 0.67 0.67
N LYS A 165 8.90 0.65 -0.44
CA LYS A 165 9.46 0.62 -1.79
C LYS A 165 10.30 1.88 -2.03
N PRO A 166 11.38 1.85 -2.80
CA PRO A 166 11.98 0.69 -3.48
C PRO A 166 13.04 -0.05 -2.63
N LYS A 167 13.10 0.17 -1.31
CA LYS A 167 14.12 -0.44 -0.45
C LYS A 167 14.06 -1.97 -0.52
N LEU A 168 15.20 -2.62 -0.71
CA LEU A 168 15.27 -4.09 -0.74
C LEU A 168 14.79 -4.73 0.56
N ALA A 169 14.94 -4.04 1.70
CA ALA A 169 14.43 -4.49 2.99
C ALA A 169 12.92 -4.74 2.96
N TYR A 170 12.13 -3.87 2.29
CA TYR A 170 10.69 -4.06 2.11
C TYR A 170 10.37 -5.38 1.40
N TYR A 171 11.08 -5.69 0.34
CA TYR A 171 10.85 -6.95 -0.39
C TYR A 171 11.35 -8.16 0.38
N ALA A 172 12.49 -8.04 1.04
CA ALA A 172 13.07 -9.11 1.84
C ALA A 172 12.13 -9.53 2.98
N GLU A 173 11.54 -8.57 3.71
CA GLU A 173 10.59 -8.87 4.79
C GLU A 173 9.34 -9.60 4.26
N ASN A 174 8.82 -9.19 3.09
CA ASN A 174 7.61 -9.78 2.52
C ASN A 174 7.86 -11.17 1.93
N VAL A 175 9.00 -11.40 1.29
CA VAL A 175 9.44 -12.71 0.82
C VAL A 175 9.65 -13.66 2.00
N ALA A 176 10.35 -13.20 3.05
CA ALA A 176 10.58 -13.98 4.27
C ALA A 176 9.30 -14.30 5.03
N ALA A 177 8.34 -13.36 5.10
CA ALA A 177 7.03 -13.59 5.72
C ALA A 177 6.22 -14.70 5.03
N CYS A 178 6.50 -14.97 3.75
CA CYS A 178 5.92 -16.08 2.99
C CYS A 178 6.73 -17.39 3.11
N GLY A 179 7.89 -17.39 3.80
CA GLY A 179 8.78 -18.54 3.86
C GLY A 179 9.42 -18.87 2.51
N LEU A 180 9.72 -17.87 1.67
CA LEU A 180 10.20 -17.99 0.31
C LEU A 180 11.60 -17.35 0.15
N ALA A 181 12.25 -17.64 -0.98
CA ALA A 181 13.40 -16.89 -1.49
C ALA A 181 12.95 -15.99 -2.65
N GLY A 182 13.76 -14.98 -3.00
CA GLY A 182 13.40 -14.05 -4.08
C GLY A 182 13.13 -14.78 -5.41
N GLU A 183 13.93 -15.77 -5.73
CA GLU A 183 13.81 -16.61 -6.94
C GLU A 183 12.47 -17.39 -7.04
N ASP A 184 11.74 -17.54 -5.93
CA ASP A 184 10.44 -18.18 -5.89
C ASP A 184 9.28 -17.25 -6.31
N VAL A 185 9.53 -15.95 -6.47
CA VAL A 185 8.52 -14.89 -6.58
C VAL A 185 8.52 -14.28 -7.99
N LEU A 186 7.31 -14.04 -8.50
CA LEU A 186 7.05 -13.11 -9.59
C LEU A 186 6.40 -11.85 -9.03
N MET A 187 7.01 -10.69 -9.27
CA MET A 187 6.38 -9.39 -9.01
C MET A 187 5.63 -8.91 -10.25
N VAL A 188 4.42 -8.42 -10.07
CA VAL A 188 3.61 -7.76 -11.11
C VAL A 188 3.36 -6.33 -10.65
N GLY A 189 3.85 -5.37 -11.40
CA GLY A 189 3.75 -3.96 -11.04
C GLY A 189 3.89 -3.03 -12.25
N ASN A 190 3.72 -1.73 -12.05
CA ASN A 190 3.77 -0.72 -13.12
C ASN A 190 4.91 0.30 -12.94
N ASN A 191 5.65 0.25 -11.83
CA ASN A 191 6.71 1.21 -11.53
C ASN A 191 8.09 0.59 -11.75
N THR A 192 8.87 1.16 -12.69
CA THR A 192 10.19 0.62 -13.08
C THR A 192 11.23 0.77 -11.96
N VAL A 193 11.08 1.74 -11.08
CA VAL A 193 11.98 1.97 -9.94
C VAL A 193 11.53 1.18 -8.72
N GLU A 194 10.25 1.29 -8.36
CA GLU A 194 9.73 0.69 -7.15
C GLU A 194 9.56 -0.83 -7.31
N ASP A 195 8.78 -1.28 -8.29
CA ASP A 195 8.41 -2.70 -8.40
C ASP A 195 9.55 -3.58 -8.90
N LEU A 196 10.36 -3.06 -9.81
CA LEU A 196 11.50 -3.81 -10.34
C LEU A 196 12.65 -3.96 -9.32
N ALA A 197 12.67 -3.19 -8.23
CA ALA A 197 13.69 -3.30 -7.19
C ALA A 197 13.77 -4.71 -6.57
N ILE A 198 12.68 -5.47 -6.54
CA ILE A 198 12.65 -6.85 -6.05
C ILE A 198 13.64 -7.77 -6.81
N GLN A 199 14.00 -7.42 -8.05
CA GLN A 199 14.98 -8.18 -8.84
C GLN A 199 16.35 -8.24 -8.14
N GLY A 200 16.65 -7.28 -7.26
CA GLY A 200 17.83 -7.33 -6.38
C GLY A 200 17.87 -8.53 -5.44
N LEU A 201 16.74 -9.21 -5.20
CA LEU A 201 16.63 -10.47 -4.45
C LEU A 201 16.58 -11.71 -5.36
N GLY A 202 16.74 -11.55 -6.68
CA GLY A 202 16.66 -12.64 -7.66
C GLY A 202 15.25 -13.00 -8.12
N ALA A 203 14.22 -12.21 -7.75
CA ALA A 203 12.87 -12.36 -8.26
C ALA A 203 12.78 -11.99 -9.75
N ASP A 204 11.79 -12.55 -10.45
CA ASP A 204 11.38 -12.01 -11.74
C ASP A 204 10.32 -10.92 -11.56
N ALA A 205 10.22 -10.03 -12.55
CA ALA A 205 9.20 -8.98 -12.57
C ALA A 205 8.47 -8.95 -13.92
N PHE A 206 7.16 -8.71 -13.85
CA PHE A 206 6.28 -8.47 -14.98
C PHE A 206 5.77 -7.04 -14.92
N LEU A 207 6.12 -6.22 -15.91
CA LEU A 207 5.75 -4.82 -15.94
C LEU A 207 4.41 -4.63 -16.66
N VAL A 208 3.44 -4.04 -15.95
CA VAL A 208 2.17 -3.58 -16.50
C VAL A 208 2.38 -2.18 -17.06
N THR A 209 1.92 -1.90 -18.28
CA THR A 209 2.27 -0.68 -19.01
C THR A 209 1.13 0.33 -19.16
N ASP A 210 -0.10 0.00 -18.73
CA ASP A 210 -1.27 0.87 -18.91
C ASP A 210 -1.15 2.19 -18.11
N HIS A 211 -0.52 2.14 -16.91
CA HIS A 211 -0.21 3.27 -16.04
C HIS A 211 1.28 3.23 -15.66
N LEU A 212 2.15 3.10 -16.65
CA LEU A 212 3.59 2.97 -16.43
C LEU A 212 4.17 4.21 -15.73
N LEU A 213 4.93 3.95 -14.66
CA LEU A 213 5.74 4.95 -13.94
C LEU A 213 7.23 4.61 -14.17
N ASP A 214 7.98 5.61 -14.69
CA ASP A 214 9.37 5.44 -15.13
C ASP A 214 10.30 6.45 -14.43
#